data_02ccaf5882bc2c351ab26380c2f9d2c2
#
_entry.id   02ccaf5882bc2c351ab26380c2f9d2c2
#
_cell.length_a   1.000
_cell.length_b   1.000
_cell.length_c   1.000
_cell.angle_alpha   90.00
_cell.angle_beta   90.00
_cell.angle_gamma   90.00
#
_symmetry.space_group_name_H-M   'P 1'
#
loop_
_entity.id
_entity.type
_entity.pdbx_description
1 polymer ?
#
loop_
_entity_poly.entity_id
_entity_poly.type
_entity_poly.pdbx_seq_one_letter_code
_entity_poly.pdbx_strand_id
1 'polypeptide(L)'
;MKMIDLTIPLGIATPPWPTYEPLEVKYFKRLAPNGANGQLVTHSNHVGTHLDGEIHFYTPGKDIASLDMDFLVHEGAVVDLSDCVREYDIYTSEMVEERVEVKEGDILVIHTGFHHYGWDQPTGDEIRYMIKHPGPDREFAEWAKRKKLRWIGVDCGSADHPMNTKIRDWMPKQAAECDRYFKRKYGKGLGEIFTEDKYQLMHIELFGKHLIHAECLGGDLDLLLNQRCVIGCFPWRFVGGESCIARIVAMVEDDRYEKLMAKKAKCELTKFGDVAGDRATWLHEEARREIR
;
A
#
# COMPACT_ATOMS: atom_id res chain seq x y z
N MET A 1 4.07 24.62 -5.35
CA MET A 1 3.54 23.27 -5.07
C MET A 1 4.68 22.34 -4.70
N LYS A 2 4.58 21.60 -3.62
CA LYS A 2 5.58 20.65 -3.09
C LYS A 2 5.02 19.24 -3.08
N MET A 3 5.90 18.25 -3.06
CA MET A 3 5.52 16.83 -3.09
C MET A 3 5.84 16.16 -1.74
N ILE A 4 4.91 15.33 -1.28
CA ILE A 4 5.05 14.45 -0.13
C ILE A 4 5.08 13.02 -0.69
N ASP A 5 6.09 12.25 -0.32
CA ASP A 5 6.29 10.90 -0.84
C ASP A 5 5.44 9.88 -0.07
N LEU A 6 4.63 9.13 -0.77
CA LEU A 6 3.75 8.10 -0.23
C LEU A 6 4.24 6.68 -0.60
N THR A 7 5.51 6.55 -0.98
CA THR A 7 6.10 5.31 -1.48
C THR A 7 7.01 4.70 -0.42
N ILE A 8 6.90 3.40 -0.17
CA ILE A 8 7.90 2.71 0.65
C ILE A 8 9.21 2.53 -0.13
N PRO A 9 10.38 2.53 0.53
CA PRO A 9 11.62 2.16 -0.13
C PRO A 9 11.54 0.75 -0.72
N LEU A 10 12.11 0.54 -1.89
CA LEU A 10 12.22 -0.77 -2.52
C LEU A 10 13.63 -1.33 -2.33
N GLY A 11 13.73 -2.50 -1.73
CA GLY A 11 15.00 -3.20 -1.48
C GLY A 11 14.83 -4.72 -1.53
N ILE A 12 15.92 -5.46 -1.44
CA ILE A 12 15.91 -6.93 -1.50
C ILE A 12 15.10 -7.59 -0.37
N ALA A 13 14.85 -6.86 0.71
CA ALA A 13 14.04 -7.32 1.84
C ALA A 13 12.56 -6.93 1.72
N THR A 14 12.17 -6.20 0.65
CA THR A 14 10.77 -5.86 0.42
C THR A 14 9.99 -7.13 0.07
N PRO A 15 8.99 -7.53 0.86
CA PRO A 15 8.20 -8.71 0.55
C PRO A 15 7.38 -8.47 -0.74
N PRO A 16 7.35 -9.41 -1.68
CA PRO A 16 6.36 -9.40 -2.75
C PRO A 16 4.99 -9.82 -2.22
N TRP A 17 3.96 -9.70 -3.03
CA TRP A 17 2.71 -10.38 -2.69
C TRP A 17 2.97 -11.88 -2.50
N PRO A 18 2.36 -12.55 -1.49
CA PRO A 18 2.68 -13.94 -1.16
C PRO A 18 2.69 -14.88 -2.37
N THR A 19 3.77 -15.66 -2.50
CA THR A 19 4.06 -16.58 -3.61
C THR A 19 4.57 -15.95 -4.92
N TYR A 20 4.69 -14.62 -5.01
CA TYR A 20 5.30 -13.97 -6.17
C TYR A 20 6.83 -13.91 -6.03
N GLU A 21 7.52 -13.71 -7.16
CA GLU A 21 8.98 -13.63 -7.19
C GLU A 21 9.49 -12.37 -6.48
N PRO A 22 10.47 -12.50 -5.58
CA PRO A 22 11.04 -11.37 -4.86
C PRO A 22 11.90 -10.50 -5.77
N LEU A 23 12.28 -9.33 -5.25
CA LEU A 23 13.25 -8.47 -5.89
C LEU A 23 14.65 -9.08 -5.79
N GLU A 24 15.32 -9.26 -6.95
CA GLU A 24 16.71 -9.65 -7.05
C GLU A 24 17.54 -8.54 -7.68
N VAL A 25 18.73 -8.27 -7.11
CA VAL A 25 19.66 -7.25 -7.61
C VAL A 25 21.03 -7.89 -7.84
N LYS A 26 21.51 -7.82 -9.08
CA LYS A 26 22.84 -8.29 -9.45
C LYS A 26 23.66 -7.15 -10.06
N TYR A 27 24.83 -6.87 -9.47
CA TYR A 27 25.78 -5.96 -10.08
C TYR A 27 26.53 -6.66 -11.21
N PHE A 28 26.38 -6.21 -12.44
CA PHE A 28 27.20 -6.67 -13.57
C PHE A 28 28.38 -5.73 -13.87
N LYS A 29 28.38 -4.51 -13.32
CA LYS A 29 29.51 -3.56 -13.29
C LYS A 29 29.74 -3.02 -11.88
N ARG A 30 30.98 -2.77 -11.55
CA ARG A 30 31.38 -2.13 -10.30
C ARG A 30 32.27 -0.93 -10.58
N LEU A 31 32.18 0.10 -9.74
CA LEU A 31 32.88 1.36 -9.93
C LEU A 31 34.40 1.18 -10.09
N ALA A 32 35.03 0.42 -9.17
CA ALA A 32 36.45 0.24 -9.15
C ALA A 32 37.05 -0.33 -10.47
N PRO A 33 36.59 -1.48 -11.02
CA PRO A 33 37.16 -2.02 -12.25
C PRO A 33 36.59 -1.38 -13.52
N ASN A 34 35.43 -0.73 -13.49
CA ASN A 34 34.70 -0.34 -14.72
C ASN A 34 34.40 1.16 -14.82
N GLY A 35 34.72 1.97 -13.79
CA GLY A 35 34.43 3.39 -13.74
C GLY A 35 32.92 3.74 -13.59
N ALA A 36 32.05 2.73 -13.46
CA ALA A 36 30.61 2.92 -13.25
C ALA A 36 30.01 1.69 -12.55
N ASN A 37 28.91 1.90 -11.83
CA ASN A 37 28.07 0.82 -11.33
C ASN A 37 26.95 0.52 -12.34
N GLY A 38 26.64 -0.76 -12.54
CA GLY A 38 25.53 -1.22 -13.33
C GLY A 38 24.85 -2.39 -12.65
N GLN A 39 23.53 -2.37 -12.59
CA GLN A 39 22.71 -3.39 -11.94
C GLN A 39 21.73 -4.02 -12.93
N LEU A 40 21.55 -5.32 -12.80
CA LEU A 40 20.42 -6.05 -13.33
C LEU A 40 19.43 -6.24 -12.18
N VAL A 41 18.16 -5.88 -12.42
CA VAL A 41 17.07 -6.01 -11.45
C VAL A 41 16.02 -6.93 -12.03
N THR A 42 15.65 -7.96 -11.27
CA THR A 42 14.57 -8.88 -11.59
C THR A 42 13.54 -8.82 -10.46
N HIS A 43 12.27 -8.70 -10.79
CA HIS A 43 11.19 -8.62 -9.80
C HIS A 43 9.85 -9.00 -10.42
N SER A 44 8.89 -9.42 -9.58
CA SER A 44 7.47 -9.36 -9.95
C SER A 44 6.98 -7.91 -9.91
N ASN A 45 5.89 -7.60 -10.60
CA ASN A 45 5.34 -6.24 -10.56
C ASN A 45 4.69 -5.89 -9.21
N HIS A 46 4.36 -6.90 -8.40
CA HIS A 46 3.67 -6.78 -7.11
C HIS A 46 4.65 -6.87 -5.93
N VAL A 47 5.67 -6.02 -5.93
CA VAL A 47 6.66 -5.90 -4.86
C VAL A 47 6.85 -4.44 -4.48
N GLY A 48 6.69 -4.10 -3.20
CA GLY A 48 6.70 -2.72 -2.73
C GLY A 48 5.50 -1.91 -3.28
N THR A 49 5.62 -0.59 -3.29
CA THR A 49 4.55 0.28 -3.80
C THR A 49 4.39 0.11 -5.32
N HIS A 50 3.20 -0.31 -5.75
CA HIS A 50 2.89 -0.58 -7.14
C HIS A 50 1.45 -0.19 -7.47
N LEU A 51 1.15 -0.12 -8.77
CA LEU A 51 -0.18 0.09 -9.32
C LEU A 51 -0.58 -1.14 -10.11
N ASP A 52 -1.71 -1.73 -9.79
CA ASP A 52 -2.33 -2.78 -10.59
C ASP A 52 -3.07 -2.18 -11.78
N GLY A 53 -2.93 -2.79 -12.96
CA GLY A 53 -3.67 -2.44 -14.15
C GLY A 53 -4.92 -3.32 -14.32
N GLU A 54 -5.86 -2.88 -15.15
CA GLU A 54 -7.10 -3.63 -15.38
C GLU A 54 -6.86 -5.06 -15.86
N ILE A 55 -5.87 -5.25 -16.76
CA ILE A 55 -5.57 -6.58 -17.34
C ILE A 55 -5.00 -7.58 -16.33
N HIS A 56 -4.71 -7.16 -15.10
CA HIS A 56 -4.33 -8.07 -14.03
C HIS A 56 -5.48 -9.07 -13.70
N PHE A 57 -6.72 -8.58 -13.64
CA PHE A 57 -7.91 -9.42 -13.39
C PHE A 57 -8.99 -9.34 -14.49
N TYR A 58 -8.86 -8.40 -15.43
CA TYR A 58 -9.83 -8.19 -16.49
C TYR A 58 -9.13 -8.12 -17.86
N THR A 59 -8.99 -9.24 -18.54
CA THR A 59 -8.23 -9.38 -19.80
C THR A 59 -8.60 -8.37 -20.90
N PRO A 60 -9.89 -7.96 -21.10
CA PRO A 60 -10.23 -6.91 -22.06
C PRO A 60 -9.86 -5.50 -21.60
N GLY A 61 -9.30 -5.34 -20.41
CA GLY A 61 -8.96 -4.05 -19.81
C GLY A 61 -7.77 -3.35 -20.44
N LYS A 62 -7.46 -2.17 -19.93
CA LYS A 62 -6.28 -1.38 -20.31
C LYS A 62 -5.02 -1.90 -19.60
N ASP A 63 -3.91 -1.90 -20.32
CA ASP A 63 -2.58 -2.06 -19.73
C ASP A 63 -2.10 -0.75 -19.07
N ILE A 64 -1.02 -0.81 -18.30
CA ILE A 64 -0.46 0.36 -17.63
C ILE A 64 -0.09 1.49 -18.60
N ALA A 65 0.42 1.17 -19.80
CA ALA A 65 0.80 2.17 -20.79
C ALA A 65 -0.39 2.97 -21.36
N SER A 66 -1.58 2.40 -21.29
CA SER A 66 -2.83 2.96 -21.84
C SER A 66 -3.61 3.80 -20.82
N LEU A 67 -3.12 3.94 -19.59
CA LEU A 67 -3.71 4.80 -18.55
C LEU A 67 -3.34 6.26 -18.81
N ASP A 68 -4.33 7.13 -18.86
CA ASP A 68 -4.13 8.55 -19.08
C ASP A 68 -3.54 9.23 -17.83
N MET A 69 -2.76 10.30 -18.03
CA MET A 69 -2.21 11.08 -16.90
C MET A 69 -3.30 11.68 -16.01
N ASP A 70 -4.43 12.11 -16.58
CA ASP A 70 -5.57 12.61 -15.81
C ASP A 70 -6.24 11.52 -14.96
N PHE A 71 -6.08 10.25 -15.34
CA PHE A 71 -6.50 9.11 -14.51
C PHE A 71 -5.51 8.86 -13.38
N LEU A 72 -4.21 8.95 -13.65
CA LEU A 72 -3.14 8.67 -12.71
C LEU A 72 -2.93 9.80 -11.68
N VAL A 73 -3.24 11.05 -12.06
CA VAL A 73 -3.02 12.24 -11.22
C VAL A 73 -4.32 13.04 -11.13
N HIS A 74 -4.87 13.15 -9.93
CA HIS A 74 -6.14 13.86 -9.71
C HIS A 74 -6.26 14.31 -8.25
N GLU A 75 -7.26 15.15 -7.98
CA GLU A 75 -7.69 15.41 -6.61
C GLU A 75 -8.13 14.11 -5.94
N GLY A 76 -7.93 14.04 -4.65
CA GLY A 76 -8.30 12.86 -3.87
C GLY A 76 -8.31 13.13 -2.38
N ALA A 77 -8.60 12.08 -1.64
CA ALA A 77 -8.67 12.09 -0.19
C ALA A 77 -7.74 11.01 0.40
N VAL A 78 -7.11 11.34 1.50
CA VAL A 78 -6.41 10.38 2.37
C VAL A 78 -7.28 10.21 3.62
N VAL A 79 -7.79 9.02 3.86
CA VAL A 79 -8.60 8.71 5.04
C VAL A 79 -7.79 7.95 6.08
N ASP A 80 -7.91 8.32 7.33
CA ASP A 80 -7.30 7.60 8.45
C ASP A 80 -8.34 6.69 9.13
N LEU A 81 -8.11 5.39 9.06
CA LEU A 81 -8.89 4.36 9.74
C LEU A 81 -8.12 3.67 10.87
N SER A 82 -6.88 4.08 11.13
CA SER A 82 -5.98 3.40 12.07
C SER A 82 -6.46 3.39 13.52
N ASP A 83 -7.34 4.30 13.91
CA ASP A 83 -7.95 4.34 15.23
C ASP A 83 -9.11 3.34 15.40
N CYS A 84 -9.76 2.93 14.31
CA CYS A 84 -10.97 2.11 14.33
C CYS A 84 -10.83 0.71 13.73
N VAL A 85 -9.75 0.41 13.01
CA VAL A 85 -9.48 -0.93 12.46
C VAL A 85 -8.28 -1.60 13.13
N ARG A 86 -8.30 -2.91 13.19
CA ARG A 86 -7.26 -3.79 13.75
C ARG A 86 -7.01 -4.97 12.81
N GLU A 87 -6.15 -5.90 13.22
CA GLU A 87 -5.91 -7.14 12.49
C GLU A 87 -7.25 -7.81 12.10
N TYR A 88 -7.38 -8.19 10.83
CA TYR A 88 -8.55 -8.83 10.24
C TYR A 88 -9.85 -8.02 10.24
N ASP A 89 -9.84 -6.74 10.56
CA ASP A 89 -11.07 -5.96 10.54
C ASP A 89 -11.61 -5.72 9.14
N ILE A 90 -12.91 -5.50 9.09
CA ILE A 90 -13.60 -5.05 7.89
C ILE A 90 -13.84 -3.55 8.05
N TYR A 91 -13.44 -2.76 7.05
CA TYR A 91 -13.81 -1.35 6.96
C TYR A 91 -14.91 -1.13 5.92
N THR A 92 -15.69 -0.08 6.13
CA THR A 92 -16.87 0.26 5.32
C THR A 92 -16.76 1.67 4.75
N SER A 93 -17.61 1.97 3.76
CA SER A 93 -17.70 3.32 3.19
C SER A 93 -18.14 4.37 4.22
N GLU A 94 -18.99 4.00 5.18
CA GLU A 94 -19.44 4.87 6.27
C GLU A 94 -18.25 5.34 7.11
N MET A 95 -17.35 4.43 7.48
CA MET A 95 -16.11 4.77 8.20
C MET A 95 -15.25 5.78 7.45
N VAL A 96 -15.23 5.73 6.12
CA VAL A 96 -14.52 6.68 5.27
C VAL A 96 -15.22 8.03 5.26
N GLU A 97 -16.52 8.06 4.96
CA GLU A 97 -17.29 9.29 4.80
C GLU A 97 -17.43 10.09 6.11
N GLU A 98 -17.37 9.42 7.27
CA GLU A 98 -17.33 10.08 8.59
C GLU A 98 -16.04 10.89 8.84
N ARG A 99 -14.97 10.63 8.10
CA ARG A 99 -13.63 11.21 8.36
C ARG A 99 -13.19 12.23 7.32
N VAL A 100 -13.51 12.00 6.06
CA VAL A 100 -13.08 12.87 4.97
C VAL A 100 -14.12 12.88 3.85
N GLU A 101 -14.34 14.04 3.26
CA GLU A 101 -15.18 14.15 2.07
C GLU A 101 -14.54 13.44 0.88
N VAL A 102 -15.22 12.45 0.29
CA VAL A 102 -14.83 11.78 -0.94
C VAL A 102 -15.80 12.17 -2.05
N LYS A 103 -15.27 12.82 -3.10
CA LYS A 103 -16.03 13.29 -4.26
C LYS A 103 -16.06 12.26 -5.37
N GLU A 104 -17.04 12.39 -6.26
CA GLU A 104 -17.10 11.59 -7.48
C GLU A 104 -15.83 11.83 -8.32
N GLY A 105 -15.18 10.75 -8.75
CA GLY A 105 -13.97 10.80 -9.58
C GLY A 105 -12.67 11.03 -8.80
N ASP A 106 -12.69 11.07 -7.48
CA ASP A 106 -11.51 11.21 -6.65
C ASP A 106 -10.56 10.00 -6.75
N ILE A 107 -9.32 10.22 -6.36
CA ILE A 107 -8.41 9.19 -5.90
C ILE A 107 -8.61 9.04 -4.39
N LEU A 108 -8.70 7.79 -3.89
CA LEU A 108 -8.83 7.53 -2.46
C LEU A 108 -7.62 6.76 -1.94
N VAL A 109 -6.95 7.31 -0.93
CA VAL A 109 -5.90 6.60 -0.19
C VAL A 109 -6.42 6.24 1.19
N ILE A 110 -6.37 4.96 1.52
CA ILE A 110 -6.80 4.40 2.80
C ILE A 110 -5.57 4.13 3.66
N HIS A 111 -5.50 4.84 4.78
CA HIS A 111 -4.50 4.63 5.81
C HIS A 111 -5.10 3.78 6.93
N THR A 112 -4.56 2.59 7.12
CA THR A 112 -4.94 1.66 8.19
C THR A 112 -3.90 1.62 9.32
N GLY A 113 -2.74 2.25 9.12
CA GLY A 113 -1.58 2.20 9.98
C GLY A 113 -0.72 0.94 9.79
N PHE A 114 -1.09 0.06 8.84
CA PHE A 114 -0.36 -1.18 8.61
C PHE A 114 0.97 -0.99 7.90
N HIS A 115 1.20 0.14 7.21
CA HIS A 115 2.53 0.47 6.69
C HIS A 115 3.62 0.56 7.78
N HIS A 116 3.23 0.81 9.04
CA HIS A 116 4.16 0.75 10.17
C HIS A 116 4.70 -0.66 10.47
N TYR A 117 4.10 -1.71 9.90
CA TYR A 117 4.62 -3.07 9.90
C TYR A 117 5.42 -3.41 8.64
N GLY A 118 5.61 -2.46 7.73
CA GLY A 118 6.43 -2.61 6.52
C GLY A 118 7.89 -2.96 6.85
N TRP A 119 8.58 -3.57 5.91
CA TRP A 119 9.95 -4.06 6.07
C TRP A 119 10.97 -2.95 6.42
N ASP A 120 10.70 -1.73 6.01
CA ASP A 120 11.53 -0.54 6.23
C ASP A 120 11.29 0.12 7.59
N GLN A 121 10.37 -0.42 8.40
CA GLN A 121 9.99 0.14 9.68
C GLN A 121 10.65 -0.60 10.85
N PRO A 122 10.94 0.09 11.97
CA PRO A 122 11.48 -0.55 13.18
C PRO A 122 10.59 -1.65 13.77
N THR A 123 9.29 -1.57 13.49
CA THR A 123 8.24 -2.50 13.93
C THR A 123 7.85 -3.50 12.84
N GLY A 124 8.70 -3.69 11.83
CA GLY A 124 8.45 -4.57 10.70
C GLY A 124 7.96 -5.95 11.10
N ASP A 125 6.82 -6.37 10.54
CA ASP A 125 6.19 -7.67 10.74
C ASP A 125 5.44 -8.04 9.45
N GLU A 126 6.08 -8.86 8.63
CA GLU A 126 5.54 -9.26 7.33
C GLU A 126 4.19 -9.98 7.44
N ILE A 127 3.98 -10.76 8.50
CA ILE A 127 2.70 -11.47 8.72
C ILE A 127 1.58 -10.47 8.99
N ARG A 128 1.81 -9.45 9.80
CA ARG A 128 0.83 -8.38 9.99
C ARG A 128 0.59 -7.62 8.70
N TYR A 129 1.67 -7.20 8.06
CA TYR A 129 1.64 -6.35 6.88
C TYR A 129 0.90 -7.00 5.69
N MET A 130 1.19 -8.28 5.40
CA MET A 130 0.68 -8.98 4.21
C MET A 130 -0.53 -9.87 4.50
N ILE A 131 -0.68 -10.39 5.73
CA ILE A 131 -1.62 -11.49 6.02
C ILE A 131 -2.74 -11.09 6.97
N LYS A 132 -2.51 -10.11 7.85
CA LYS A 132 -3.46 -9.76 8.92
C LYS A 132 -4.05 -8.36 8.79
N HIS A 133 -3.70 -7.61 7.75
CA HIS A 133 -4.25 -6.27 7.58
C HIS A 133 -5.79 -6.29 7.42
N PRO A 134 -6.48 -5.19 7.76
CA PRO A 134 -7.90 -5.07 7.50
C PRO A 134 -8.17 -4.95 5.99
N GLY A 135 -9.41 -5.17 5.60
CA GLY A 135 -9.83 -4.99 4.22
C GLY A 135 -11.32 -4.69 4.13
N PRO A 136 -11.81 -4.32 2.95
CA PRO A 136 -13.21 -3.96 2.74
C PRO A 136 -14.12 -5.18 2.57
N ASP A 137 -15.42 -4.91 2.61
CA ASP A 137 -16.45 -5.83 2.17
C ASP A 137 -17.07 -5.42 0.80
N ARG A 138 -18.11 -6.12 0.37
CA ARG A 138 -18.79 -5.84 -0.90
C ARG A 138 -19.46 -4.46 -0.91
N GLU A 139 -19.98 -3.99 0.21
CA GLU A 139 -20.63 -2.67 0.29
C GLU A 139 -19.63 -1.58 -0.10
N PHE A 140 -18.42 -1.64 0.41
CA PHE A 140 -17.36 -0.69 0.07
C PHE A 140 -17.05 -0.70 -1.44
N ALA A 141 -16.95 -1.87 -2.06
CA ALA A 141 -16.69 -1.98 -3.50
C ALA A 141 -17.85 -1.34 -4.32
N GLU A 142 -19.11 -1.58 -3.93
CA GLU A 142 -20.27 -0.96 -4.57
C GLU A 142 -20.30 0.56 -4.38
N TRP A 143 -19.93 1.05 -3.20
CA TRP A 143 -19.80 2.48 -2.93
C TRP A 143 -18.69 3.10 -3.80
N ALA A 144 -17.53 2.49 -3.89
CA ALA A 144 -16.41 2.97 -4.71
C ALA A 144 -16.81 3.09 -6.21
N LYS A 145 -17.58 2.13 -6.72
CA LYS A 145 -18.15 2.18 -8.08
C LYS A 145 -19.14 3.35 -8.23
N ARG A 146 -20.03 3.57 -7.25
CA ARG A 146 -20.98 4.70 -7.27
C ARG A 146 -20.27 6.05 -7.25
N LYS A 147 -19.16 6.15 -6.50
CA LYS A 147 -18.30 7.35 -6.45
C LYS A 147 -17.44 7.51 -7.72
N LYS A 148 -17.41 6.49 -8.60
CA LYS A 148 -16.58 6.47 -9.81
C LYS A 148 -15.12 6.82 -9.51
N LEU A 149 -14.59 6.29 -8.40
CA LEU A 149 -13.21 6.53 -8.02
C LEU A 149 -12.28 6.12 -9.17
N ARG A 150 -11.16 6.82 -9.32
CA ARG A 150 -10.13 6.50 -10.34
C ARG A 150 -9.32 5.30 -9.92
N TRP A 151 -8.64 5.42 -8.80
CA TRP A 151 -7.93 4.32 -8.18
C TRP A 151 -7.92 4.47 -6.66
N ILE A 152 -7.72 3.35 -5.97
CA ILE A 152 -7.69 3.27 -4.52
C ILE A 152 -6.28 2.87 -4.10
N GLY A 153 -5.63 3.65 -3.24
CA GLY A 153 -4.36 3.31 -2.61
C GLY A 153 -4.57 2.73 -1.21
N VAL A 154 -3.80 1.70 -0.85
CA VAL A 154 -3.81 1.11 0.50
C VAL A 154 -2.41 1.02 1.08
N ASP A 155 -2.28 1.17 2.38
CA ASP A 155 -1.01 1.15 3.12
C ASP A 155 -0.61 -0.24 3.63
N CYS A 156 -1.05 -1.28 2.94
CA CYS A 156 -0.82 -2.68 3.29
C CYS A 156 -0.68 -3.55 2.04
N GLY A 157 -0.52 -4.84 2.22
CA GLY A 157 -0.15 -5.78 1.17
C GLY A 157 -1.19 -6.05 0.11
N SER A 158 -2.46 -5.69 0.31
CA SER A 158 -3.51 -5.81 -0.71
C SER A 158 -4.68 -4.87 -0.44
N ALA A 159 -5.36 -4.46 -1.52
CA ALA A 159 -6.64 -3.74 -1.45
C ALA A 159 -7.80 -4.66 -1.05
N ASP A 160 -7.69 -5.97 -1.25
CA ASP A 160 -8.62 -6.96 -0.71
C ASP A 160 -8.31 -7.29 0.75
N HIS A 161 -9.31 -7.74 1.49
CA HIS A 161 -9.07 -8.38 2.77
C HIS A 161 -8.27 -9.68 2.56
N PRO A 162 -7.14 -9.94 3.28
CA PRO A 162 -6.26 -11.08 3.00
C PRO A 162 -7.00 -12.43 3.00
N MET A 163 -7.94 -12.60 3.93
CA MET A 163 -8.73 -13.83 4.03
C MET A 163 -9.87 -13.91 3.01
N ASN A 164 -10.01 -12.91 2.15
CA ASN A 164 -10.83 -12.94 0.93
C ASN A 164 -10.00 -13.19 -0.34
N THR A 165 -8.78 -13.69 -0.18
CA THR A 165 -7.84 -14.04 -1.25
C THR A 165 -7.35 -15.48 -1.09
N LYS A 166 -6.49 -15.96 -2.01
CA LYS A 166 -5.82 -17.28 -1.89
C LYS A 166 -4.95 -17.44 -0.64
N ILE A 167 -4.60 -16.34 0.01
CA ILE A 167 -3.91 -16.38 1.31
C ILE A 167 -4.68 -17.25 2.32
N ARG A 168 -6.03 -17.24 2.28
CA ARG A 168 -6.85 -18.10 3.12
C ARG A 168 -6.48 -19.58 3.02
N ASP A 169 -6.21 -20.05 1.80
CA ASP A 169 -5.87 -21.47 1.55
C ASP A 169 -4.41 -21.77 1.92
N TRP A 170 -3.51 -20.82 1.67
CA TRP A 170 -2.07 -20.99 1.94
C TRP A 170 -1.70 -20.83 3.40
N MET A 171 -2.50 -20.06 4.16
CA MET A 171 -2.25 -19.71 5.56
C MET A 171 -3.39 -20.20 6.48
N PRO A 172 -3.61 -21.53 6.61
CA PRO A 172 -4.76 -22.10 7.33
C PRO A 172 -4.79 -21.74 8.82
N LYS A 173 -3.63 -21.51 9.43
CA LYS A 173 -3.54 -21.05 10.83
C LYS A 173 -4.14 -19.65 10.99
N GLN A 174 -3.78 -18.71 10.11
CA GLN A 174 -4.28 -17.34 10.11
C GLN A 174 -5.75 -17.28 9.67
N ALA A 175 -6.17 -18.14 8.75
CA ALA A 175 -7.57 -18.29 8.38
C ALA A 175 -8.43 -18.73 9.57
N ALA A 176 -7.97 -19.71 10.35
CA ALA A 176 -8.66 -20.16 11.57
C ALA A 176 -8.64 -19.08 12.68
N GLU A 177 -7.59 -18.27 12.76
CA GLU A 177 -7.51 -17.11 13.66
C GLU A 177 -8.54 -16.05 13.29
N CYS A 178 -8.62 -15.69 12.00
CA CYS A 178 -9.60 -14.76 11.46
C CYS A 178 -11.04 -15.26 11.65
N ASP A 179 -11.31 -16.55 11.40
CA ASP A 179 -12.64 -17.13 11.61
C ASP A 179 -13.11 -16.99 13.06
N ARG A 180 -12.23 -17.29 14.03
CA ARG A 180 -12.54 -17.07 15.47
C ARG A 180 -12.76 -15.60 15.79
N TYR A 181 -11.95 -14.70 15.17
CA TYR A 181 -12.11 -13.26 15.34
C TYR A 181 -13.45 -12.79 14.80
N PHE A 182 -13.83 -13.19 13.59
CA PHE A 182 -15.09 -12.85 12.94
C PHE A 182 -16.30 -13.34 13.71
N LYS A 183 -16.30 -14.59 14.17
CA LYS A 183 -17.37 -15.14 15.03
C LYS A 183 -17.57 -14.31 16.30
N ARG A 184 -16.48 -13.87 16.92
CA ARG A 184 -16.54 -13.06 18.14
C ARG A 184 -17.00 -11.62 17.88
N LYS A 185 -16.52 -10.98 16.82
CA LYS A 185 -16.80 -9.57 16.53
C LYS A 185 -18.07 -9.35 15.73
N TYR A 186 -18.31 -10.19 14.73
CA TYR A 186 -19.42 -10.01 13.77
C TYR A 186 -20.52 -11.05 13.94
N GLY A 187 -20.36 -12.04 14.81
CA GLY A 187 -21.34 -13.12 15.00
C GLY A 187 -21.42 -14.10 13.83
N LYS A 188 -20.53 -14.02 12.84
CA LYS A 188 -20.47 -14.83 11.62
C LYS A 188 -19.07 -15.36 11.39
N GLY A 189 -18.96 -16.55 10.82
CA GLY A 189 -17.66 -17.11 10.47
C GLY A 189 -17.09 -16.53 9.17
N LEU A 190 -15.80 -16.77 8.95
CA LEU A 190 -15.07 -16.31 7.77
C LEU A 190 -15.75 -16.72 6.45
N GLY A 191 -16.19 -17.98 6.33
CA GLY A 191 -16.88 -18.48 5.14
C GLY A 191 -18.30 -17.95 4.94
N GLU A 192 -18.91 -17.34 5.97
CA GLU A 192 -20.21 -16.68 5.86
C GLU A 192 -20.10 -15.22 5.41
N ILE A 193 -19.00 -14.56 5.77
CA ILE A 193 -18.71 -13.17 5.39
C ILE A 193 -18.07 -13.13 4.01
N PHE A 194 -17.01 -13.90 3.80
CA PHE A 194 -16.31 -14.04 2.52
C PHE A 194 -16.62 -15.40 1.90
N THR A 195 -17.74 -15.47 1.19
CA THR A 195 -18.16 -16.63 0.41
C THR A 195 -17.32 -16.76 -0.87
N GLU A 196 -17.24 -17.95 -1.44
CA GLU A 196 -16.40 -18.22 -2.64
C GLU A 196 -16.77 -17.36 -3.85
N ASP A 197 -18.05 -16.98 -3.99
CA ASP A 197 -18.52 -16.07 -5.04
C ASP A 197 -18.06 -14.61 -4.85
N LYS A 198 -17.43 -14.29 -3.72
CA LYS A 198 -16.91 -12.94 -3.39
C LYS A 198 -15.38 -12.90 -3.27
N TYR A 199 -14.72 -13.93 -3.75
CA TYR A 199 -13.26 -14.05 -3.72
C TYR A 199 -12.57 -12.92 -4.49
N GLN A 200 -11.54 -12.29 -3.87
CA GLN A 200 -10.83 -11.13 -4.41
C GLN A 200 -11.77 -10.05 -4.99
N LEU A 201 -12.77 -9.70 -4.21
CA LEU A 201 -13.88 -8.86 -4.66
C LEU A 201 -13.43 -7.48 -5.16
N MET A 202 -12.40 -6.88 -4.56
CA MET A 202 -11.90 -5.58 -5.01
C MET A 202 -11.28 -5.67 -6.41
N HIS A 203 -10.54 -6.71 -6.70
CA HIS A 203 -9.98 -6.95 -8.02
C HIS A 203 -11.06 -7.32 -9.04
N ILE A 204 -11.88 -8.33 -8.73
CA ILE A 204 -12.86 -8.87 -9.67
C ILE A 204 -14.00 -7.88 -9.96
N GLU A 205 -14.49 -7.18 -8.93
CA GLU A 205 -15.62 -6.26 -9.08
C GLU A 205 -15.24 -4.90 -9.67
N LEU A 206 -13.99 -4.46 -9.50
CA LEU A 206 -13.60 -3.09 -9.83
C LEU A 206 -12.82 -2.95 -11.13
N PHE A 207 -11.93 -3.88 -11.48
CA PHE A 207 -11.03 -3.70 -12.64
C PHE A 207 -11.78 -3.59 -13.97
N GLY A 208 -12.84 -4.38 -14.15
CA GLY A 208 -13.74 -4.25 -15.30
C GLY A 208 -14.59 -2.97 -15.32
N LYS A 209 -14.46 -2.10 -14.32
CA LYS A 209 -15.17 -0.80 -14.20
C LYS A 209 -14.22 0.39 -14.28
N HIS A 210 -12.99 0.19 -14.74
CA HIS A 210 -11.96 1.21 -14.82
C HIS A 210 -11.64 1.84 -13.45
N LEU A 211 -11.66 1.01 -12.40
CA LEU A 211 -11.25 1.36 -11.04
C LEU A 211 -10.22 0.34 -10.59
N ILE A 212 -9.00 0.77 -10.35
CA ILE A 212 -7.85 -0.10 -10.06
C ILE A 212 -7.25 0.24 -8.68
N HIS A 213 -6.20 -0.48 -8.29
CA HIS A 213 -5.58 -0.32 -6.98
C HIS A 213 -4.12 0.08 -7.07
N ALA A 214 -3.67 0.84 -6.06
CA ALA A 214 -2.27 0.96 -5.71
C ALA A 214 -2.07 0.36 -4.31
N GLU A 215 -1.08 -0.50 -4.17
CA GLU A 215 -0.85 -1.26 -2.94
C GLU A 215 0.51 -0.93 -2.32
N CYS A 216 0.66 -1.23 -1.03
CA CYS A 216 1.90 -1.00 -0.28
C CYS A 216 2.33 0.48 -0.24
N LEU A 217 1.38 1.41 -0.06
CA LEU A 217 1.71 2.80 0.20
C LEU A 217 2.34 2.97 1.60
N GLY A 218 3.08 4.07 1.79
CA GLY A 218 3.72 4.39 3.07
C GLY A 218 4.48 5.71 3.00
N GLY A 219 5.77 5.72 3.27
CA GLY A 219 6.56 6.95 3.27
C GLY A 219 6.03 7.96 4.29
N ASP A 220 5.72 9.16 3.85
CA ASP A 220 5.21 10.25 4.69
C ASP A 220 3.67 10.33 4.74
N LEU A 221 2.97 9.21 4.54
CA LEU A 221 1.51 9.13 4.51
C LEU A 221 0.85 9.69 5.78
N ASP A 222 1.44 9.47 6.96
CA ASP A 222 0.97 9.99 8.26
C ASP A 222 0.80 11.53 8.31
N LEU A 223 1.42 12.27 7.40
CA LEU A 223 1.28 13.71 7.35
C LEU A 223 -0.06 14.18 6.78
N LEU A 224 -0.77 13.32 6.06
CA LEU A 224 -1.93 13.69 5.23
C LEU A 224 -3.27 13.15 5.74
N LEU A 225 -3.30 12.57 6.94
CA LEU A 225 -4.46 11.90 7.50
C LEU A 225 -5.70 12.81 7.52
N ASN A 226 -6.82 12.29 7.00
CA ASN A 226 -8.11 12.98 6.87
C ASN A 226 -8.02 14.31 6.09
N GLN A 227 -7.22 14.32 5.03
CA GLN A 227 -7.01 15.52 4.21
C GLN A 227 -7.24 15.24 2.73
N ARG A 228 -7.63 16.29 2.02
CA ARG A 228 -7.70 16.31 0.56
C ARG A 228 -6.47 16.98 -0.05
N CYS A 229 -5.97 16.43 -1.14
CA CYS A 229 -4.85 16.97 -1.92
C CYS A 229 -4.88 16.40 -3.34
N VAL A 230 -4.02 16.90 -4.21
CA VAL A 230 -3.76 16.22 -5.48
C VAL A 230 -2.84 15.03 -5.20
N ILE A 231 -3.21 13.85 -5.73
CA ILE A 231 -2.45 12.61 -5.57
C ILE A 231 -2.04 12.13 -6.96
N GLY A 232 -0.81 11.67 -7.10
CA GLY A 232 -0.28 11.18 -8.38
C GLY A 232 0.45 9.85 -8.22
N CYS A 233 0.17 8.94 -9.14
CA CYS A 233 0.84 7.67 -9.30
C CYS A 233 1.66 7.67 -10.59
N PHE A 234 2.94 7.32 -10.53
CA PHE A 234 3.89 7.41 -11.65
C PHE A 234 4.54 6.04 -11.94
N PRO A 235 3.80 5.09 -12.53
CA PRO A 235 4.35 3.85 -13.03
C PRO A 235 5.16 4.08 -14.32
N TRP A 236 5.94 3.10 -14.76
CA TRP A 236 6.48 3.09 -16.11
C TRP A 236 5.34 3.10 -17.13
N ARG A 237 5.56 3.67 -18.31
CA ARG A 237 4.63 3.51 -19.44
C ARG A 237 4.82 2.12 -20.04
N PHE A 238 4.35 1.10 -19.32
CA PHE A 238 4.62 -0.31 -19.55
C PHE A 238 3.58 -0.91 -20.49
N VAL A 239 3.96 -1.14 -21.76
CA VAL A 239 3.11 -1.79 -22.78
C VAL A 239 2.91 -3.26 -22.41
N GLY A 240 1.66 -3.69 -22.34
CA GLY A 240 1.29 -5.04 -21.88
C GLY A 240 1.49 -5.25 -20.39
N GLY A 241 1.82 -4.19 -19.61
CA GLY A 241 1.96 -4.28 -18.16
C GLY A 241 0.61 -4.51 -17.48
N GLU A 242 0.51 -5.64 -16.75
CA GLU A 242 -0.66 -5.96 -15.92
C GLU A 242 -0.61 -5.21 -14.58
N SER A 243 0.56 -4.81 -14.15
CA SER A 243 0.89 -4.02 -12.97
C SER A 243 2.24 -3.35 -13.17
N CYS A 244 2.61 -2.41 -12.32
CA CYS A 244 3.92 -1.76 -12.37
C CYS A 244 4.29 -1.15 -11.02
N ILE A 245 5.55 -1.36 -10.58
CA ILE A 245 6.13 -0.59 -9.47
C ILE A 245 5.98 0.90 -9.79
N ALA A 246 5.54 1.69 -8.82
CA ALA A 246 5.22 3.09 -9.02
C ALA A 246 5.75 3.98 -7.90
N ARG A 247 6.08 5.23 -8.23
CA ARG A 247 6.25 6.29 -7.23
C ARG A 247 4.92 7.01 -7.05
N ILE A 248 4.43 7.06 -5.83
CA ILE A 248 3.17 7.72 -5.48
C ILE A 248 3.48 8.93 -4.61
N VAL A 249 2.91 10.07 -4.96
CA VAL A 249 3.13 11.32 -4.25
C VAL A 249 1.83 12.09 -4.05
N ALA A 250 1.75 12.83 -2.96
CA ALA A 250 0.76 13.89 -2.77
C ALA A 250 1.38 15.26 -3.09
N MET A 251 0.62 16.13 -3.73
CA MET A 251 1.03 17.48 -4.09
C MET A 251 0.25 18.49 -3.25
N VAL A 252 0.95 19.37 -2.58
CA VAL A 252 0.36 20.38 -1.68
C VAL A 252 0.97 21.75 -1.93
N GLU A 253 0.25 22.81 -1.55
CA GLU A 253 0.77 24.17 -1.61
C GLU A 253 1.96 24.37 -0.65
N ASP A 254 2.85 25.31 -0.97
CA ASP A 254 4.11 25.50 -0.28
C ASP A 254 3.93 25.79 1.22
N ASP A 255 2.99 26.68 1.57
CA ASP A 255 2.69 27.02 2.96
C ASP A 255 2.12 25.83 3.77
N ARG A 256 1.33 24.97 3.12
CA ARG A 256 0.82 23.72 3.71
C ARG A 256 1.96 22.74 3.91
N TYR A 257 2.84 22.57 2.93
CA TYR A 257 4.01 21.71 3.03
C TYR A 257 4.89 22.07 4.23
N GLU A 258 5.22 23.36 4.41
CA GLU A 258 6.05 23.84 5.53
C GLU A 258 5.41 23.49 6.89
N LYS A 259 4.08 23.63 7.02
CA LYS A 259 3.34 23.25 8.25
C LYS A 259 3.40 21.75 8.51
N LEU A 260 3.26 20.92 7.47
CA LEU A 260 3.32 19.46 7.57
C LEU A 260 4.73 18.99 7.95
N MET A 261 5.76 19.55 7.34
CA MET A 261 7.15 19.22 7.65
C MET A 261 7.57 19.69 9.04
N ALA A 262 7.07 20.82 9.52
CA ALA A 262 7.27 21.24 10.91
C ALA A 262 6.59 20.29 11.92
N LYS A 263 5.43 19.70 11.57
CA LYS A 263 4.77 18.66 12.38
C LYS A 263 5.60 17.38 12.40
N LYS A 264 6.13 16.95 11.25
CA LYS A 264 7.02 15.79 11.13
C LYS A 264 8.24 15.94 12.04
N ALA A 265 8.96 17.05 11.93
CA ALA A 265 10.15 17.33 12.74
C ALA A 265 9.86 17.29 14.24
N LYS A 266 8.71 17.82 14.69
CA LYS A 266 8.30 17.74 16.10
C LYS A 266 7.98 16.32 16.52
N CYS A 267 7.34 15.53 15.65
CA CYS A 267 6.98 14.15 15.95
C CYS A 267 8.22 13.25 16.01
N GLU A 268 9.20 13.48 15.16
CA GLU A 268 10.50 12.81 15.19
C GLU A 268 11.28 13.17 16.44
N LEU A 269 11.35 14.44 16.82
CA LEU A 269 11.99 14.88 18.06
C LEU A 269 11.37 14.29 19.33
N THR A 270 10.03 14.09 19.33
CA THR A 270 9.33 13.48 20.47
C THR A 270 9.45 11.95 20.49
N LYS A 271 9.52 11.31 19.34
CA LYS A 271 9.74 9.85 19.22
C LYS A 271 11.20 9.46 19.44
N PHE A 272 12.14 10.36 19.15
CA PHE A 272 13.58 10.14 19.18
C PHE A 272 14.33 10.91 20.26
N GLY A 273 13.60 11.50 21.21
CA GLY A 273 14.19 12.31 22.29
C GLY A 273 15.31 11.65 23.10
N ASP A 274 15.36 10.28 23.14
CA ASP A 274 16.39 9.54 23.87
C ASP A 274 16.95 8.30 23.14
N VAL A 275 16.48 7.95 21.93
CA VAL A 275 16.80 6.65 21.31
C VAL A 275 17.34 6.75 19.87
N ALA A 276 17.13 7.84 19.15
CA ALA A 276 17.50 7.92 17.73
C ALA A 276 19.01 8.10 17.49
N GLY A 277 19.72 8.73 18.40
CA GLY A 277 21.19 8.83 18.33
C GLY A 277 21.85 7.47 18.34
N ASP A 278 21.30 6.52 19.10
CA ASP A 278 21.92 5.21 19.32
C ASP A 278 21.56 4.15 18.25
N ARG A 279 20.38 4.21 17.62
CA ARG A 279 19.97 3.16 16.67
C ARG A 279 20.60 3.27 15.28
N ALA A 280 20.75 4.46 14.74
CA ALA A 280 21.43 4.64 13.46
C ALA A 280 22.94 4.32 13.57
N THR A 281 23.55 4.67 14.71
CA THR A 281 24.92 4.27 15.08
C THR A 281 25.03 2.77 15.33
N TRP A 282 24.04 2.15 15.96
CA TRP A 282 24.07 0.72 16.29
C TRP A 282 24.00 -0.17 15.05
N LEU A 283 23.11 0.10 14.10
CA LEU A 283 23.08 -0.62 12.81
C LEU A 283 24.37 -0.47 12.01
N HIS A 284 25.03 0.69 12.06
CA HIS A 284 26.35 0.90 11.46
C HIS A 284 27.46 0.19 12.22
N GLU A 285 27.39 0.05 13.52
CA GLU A 285 28.39 -0.63 14.34
C GLU A 285 28.27 -2.15 14.27
N GLU A 286 27.06 -2.73 14.20
CA GLU A 286 26.87 -4.16 13.97
C GLU A 286 27.34 -4.57 12.58
N ALA A 287 26.96 -3.85 11.54
CA ALA A 287 27.44 -4.09 10.18
C ALA A 287 28.98 -4.00 10.08
N ARG A 288 29.64 -3.18 10.90
CA ARG A 288 31.10 -3.12 10.97
C ARG A 288 31.74 -4.26 11.78
N ARG A 289 31.02 -4.88 12.71
CA ARG A 289 31.51 -6.02 13.49
C ARG A 289 31.46 -7.34 12.71
N GLU A 290 30.48 -7.48 11.79
CA GLU A 290 30.39 -8.66 10.93
C GLU A 290 31.42 -8.67 9.77
N ILE A 291 32.11 -7.55 9.49
CA ILE A 291 33.10 -7.43 8.42
C ILE A 291 34.56 -7.59 8.98
N ARG A 292 34.71 -7.80 10.28
CA ARG A 292 36.02 -8.10 10.93
C ARG A 292 36.07 -9.54 11.39
#